data_cea10a568693ef9e48bee457e1e48ca1
#
_entry.id   cea10a568693ef9e48bee457e1e48ca1
#
_cell.length_a   1.000
_cell.length_b   1.000
_cell.length_c   1.000
_cell.angle_alpha   90.00
_cell.angle_beta   90.00
_cell.angle_gamma   90.00
#
_symmetry.space_group_name_H-M   'P 1'
#
loop_
_entity.id
_entity.type
_entity.pdbx_description
1 polymer ?
#
loop_
_entity_poly.entity_id
_entity_poly.type
_entity_poly.pdbx_seq_one_letter_code
_entity_poly.pdbx_strand_id
1 'polypeptide(L)'
;MPDAVIVGSGPNGLVAANVLADHGWSVEVLEAQPDPGGAVRSGELTLPGFVHDRFSSFYPMAAASPAIQALRLEEHGLRWRRHPLPVAHPRRDGSAAIIAPELEATVAAMESFAPGDGAAWRRLMERWERIGDEVLDALTTPFPPLRAGAAIAAKLGYKGVVDFARFGMLPIRRRADEEFRGDGAARMLAGNALHADFSPEQPGGAVFGWVLCALAQSVGFPVRRAAAASSPGR
;
A
#
# COMPACT_ATOMS: atom_id res chain seq x y z
N MET A 1 37.30 12.07 0.54
CA MET A 1 36.44 11.06 -0.17
C MET A 1 35.18 10.96 0.65
N PRO A 2 34.01 10.75 0.04
CA PRO A 2 32.80 10.53 0.81
C PRO A 2 32.90 9.22 1.61
N ASP A 3 32.23 9.13 2.74
CA ASP A 3 32.16 7.93 3.57
C ASP A 3 31.26 6.87 2.90
N ALA A 4 30.27 7.32 2.10
CA ALA A 4 29.38 6.45 1.33
C ALA A 4 29.06 7.04 -0.03
N VAL A 5 28.95 6.18 -1.04
CA VAL A 5 28.45 6.51 -2.38
C VAL A 5 27.19 5.70 -2.63
N ILE A 6 26.10 6.38 -2.99
CA ILE A 6 24.81 5.78 -3.31
C ILE A 6 24.57 5.94 -4.81
N VAL A 7 24.31 4.84 -5.50
CA VAL A 7 24.01 4.83 -6.92
C VAL A 7 22.49 4.78 -7.13
N GLY A 8 21.97 5.86 -7.70
CA GLY A 8 20.54 6.06 -7.95
C GLY A 8 19.84 6.87 -6.85
N SER A 9 19.14 7.93 -7.26
CA SER A 9 18.34 8.82 -6.41
C SER A 9 16.85 8.46 -6.39
N GLY A 10 16.52 7.18 -6.53
CA GLY A 10 15.17 6.68 -6.27
C GLY A 10 14.83 6.75 -4.77
N PRO A 11 13.57 6.44 -4.38
CA PRO A 11 13.11 6.55 -2.98
C PRO A 11 14.03 5.82 -2.00
N ASN A 12 14.44 4.59 -2.32
CA ASN A 12 15.31 3.79 -1.45
C ASN A 12 16.70 4.41 -1.28
N GLY A 13 17.31 4.87 -2.39
CA GLY A 13 18.61 5.55 -2.35
C GLY A 13 18.57 6.85 -1.54
N LEU A 14 17.51 7.64 -1.73
CA LEU A 14 17.33 8.89 -0.98
C LEU A 14 17.09 8.65 0.51
N VAL A 15 16.32 7.62 0.89
CA VAL A 15 16.14 7.23 2.29
C VAL A 15 17.48 6.81 2.89
N ALA A 16 18.24 5.95 2.21
CA ALA A 16 19.57 5.52 2.68
C ALA A 16 20.53 6.72 2.84
N ALA A 17 20.54 7.65 1.88
CA ALA A 17 21.37 8.85 1.94
C ALA A 17 21.05 9.68 3.18
N ASN A 18 19.76 9.95 3.44
CA ASN A 18 19.35 10.73 4.61
C ASN A 18 19.72 10.02 5.92
N VAL A 19 19.43 8.72 6.04
CA VAL A 19 19.77 7.93 7.24
C VAL A 19 21.28 7.98 7.52
N LEU A 20 22.13 7.81 6.51
CA LEU A 20 23.58 7.88 6.69
C LEU A 20 24.04 9.29 7.06
N ALA A 21 23.49 10.33 6.42
CA ALA A 21 23.80 11.71 6.73
C ALA A 21 23.40 12.11 8.16
N ASP A 22 22.25 11.64 8.63
CA ASP A 22 21.79 11.84 10.02
C ASP A 22 22.72 11.17 11.04
N HIS A 23 23.46 10.13 10.63
CA HIS A 23 24.53 9.50 11.44
C HIS A 23 25.89 10.16 11.25
N GLY A 24 25.95 11.31 10.58
CA GLY A 24 27.17 12.09 10.41
C GLY A 24 28.09 11.64 9.28
N TRP A 25 27.63 10.78 8.38
CA TRP A 25 28.39 10.34 7.22
C TRP A 25 28.36 11.39 6.12
N SER A 26 29.49 11.56 5.42
CA SER A 26 29.58 12.30 4.17
C SER A 26 29.09 11.41 3.04
N VAL A 27 27.95 11.76 2.42
CA VAL A 27 27.27 10.91 1.43
C VAL A 27 27.27 11.60 0.07
N GLU A 28 27.66 10.87 -0.96
CA GLU A 28 27.52 11.26 -2.37
C GLU A 28 26.46 10.39 -3.05
N VAL A 29 25.53 11.04 -3.77
CA VAL A 29 24.47 10.35 -4.53
C VAL A 29 24.72 10.55 -6.02
N LEU A 30 24.91 9.46 -6.75
CA LEU A 30 25.10 9.46 -8.20
C LEU A 30 23.79 9.08 -8.89
N GLU A 31 23.30 9.96 -9.76
CA GLU A 31 22.06 9.76 -10.54
C GLU A 31 22.36 9.85 -12.03
N ALA A 32 21.88 8.88 -12.79
CA ALA A 32 22.07 8.82 -14.24
C ALA A 32 21.08 9.70 -15.04
N GLN A 33 19.97 10.09 -14.40
CA GLN A 33 18.93 10.90 -15.03
C GLN A 33 19.10 12.37 -14.64
N PRO A 34 18.62 13.31 -15.48
CA PRO A 34 18.67 14.74 -15.15
C PRO A 34 17.95 15.12 -13.85
N ASP A 35 16.87 14.40 -13.53
CA ASP A 35 16.04 14.67 -12.36
C ASP A 35 16.09 13.51 -11.37
N PRO A 36 16.24 13.77 -10.07
CA PRO A 36 16.15 12.73 -9.03
C PRO A 36 14.72 12.22 -8.85
N GLY A 37 14.58 11.09 -8.13
CA GLY A 37 13.29 10.58 -7.68
C GLY A 37 12.91 9.21 -8.24
N GLY A 38 13.60 8.67 -9.25
CA GLY A 38 13.30 7.34 -9.78
C GLY A 38 11.81 7.18 -10.17
N ALA A 39 11.14 6.19 -9.57
CA ALA A 39 9.72 5.91 -9.82
C ALA A 39 8.73 6.90 -9.19
N VAL A 40 9.18 7.85 -8.35
CA VAL A 40 8.31 8.89 -7.77
C VAL A 40 8.40 10.23 -8.51
N ARG A 41 9.01 10.23 -9.71
CA ARG A 41 9.08 11.44 -10.54
C ARG A 41 7.75 11.79 -11.14
N SER A 42 7.51 13.09 -11.28
CA SER A 42 6.34 13.65 -11.95
C SER A 42 6.77 14.56 -13.09
N GLY A 43 5.85 14.86 -13.97
CA GLY A 43 6.09 15.76 -15.09
C GLY A 43 4.83 16.02 -15.92
N GLU A 44 4.92 16.96 -16.81
CA GLU A 44 3.85 17.25 -17.78
C GLU A 44 3.90 16.20 -18.89
N LEU A 45 2.94 15.27 -18.91
CA LEU A 45 2.90 14.13 -19.85
C LEU A 45 1.81 14.27 -20.91
N THR A 46 0.83 15.14 -20.69
CA THR A 46 -0.33 15.29 -21.57
C THR A 46 -0.43 16.72 -22.10
N LEU A 47 -1.02 17.62 -21.33
CA LEU A 47 -1.17 19.02 -21.69
C LEU A 47 -0.27 19.90 -20.81
N PRO A 48 0.22 21.04 -21.33
CA PRO A 48 0.99 22.00 -20.55
C PRO A 48 0.24 22.44 -19.28
N GLY A 49 0.94 22.49 -18.15
CA GLY A 49 0.37 22.84 -16.85
C GLY A 49 -0.27 21.67 -16.08
N PHE A 50 -0.42 20.51 -16.70
CA PHE A 50 -0.94 19.31 -16.04
C PHE A 50 0.21 18.37 -15.64
N VAL A 51 0.53 18.38 -14.36
CA VAL A 51 1.59 17.52 -13.79
C VAL A 51 1.01 16.18 -13.41
N HIS A 52 1.63 15.12 -13.92
CA HIS A 52 1.27 13.73 -13.63
C HIS A 52 2.41 13.01 -12.95
N ASP A 53 2.09 12.06 -12.09
CA ASP A 53 3.06 11.07 -11.63
C ASP A 53 3.34 10.07 -12.75
N ARG A 54 4.62 9.85 -13.06
CA ARG A 54 5.03 9.03 -14.21
C ARG A 54 4.79 7.55 -14.00
N PHE A 55 4.95 7.07 -12.76
CA PHE A 55 4.90 5.65 -12.42
C PHE A 55 4.01 5.39 -11.22
N SER A 56 4.31 6.01 -10.09
CA SER A 56 3.67 5.73 -8.80
C SER A 56 2.83 6.92 -8.38
N SER A 57 1.51 6.74 -8.31
CA SER A 57 0.55 7.83 -8.06
C SER A 57 -0.14 7.75 -6.71
N PHE A 58 -0.05 6.64 -5.98
CA PHE A 58 -0.57 6.52 -4.61
C PHE A 58 0.39 5.73 -3.72
N TYR A 59 0.44 6.06 -2.43
CA TYR A 59 1.54 5.71 -1.56
C TYR A 59 1.12 5.17 -0.18
N PRO A 60 0.28 4.12 -0.09
CA PRO A 60 -0.15 3.57 1.20
C PRO A 60 1.03 3.02 2.01
N MET A 61 1.94 2.29 1.37
CA MET A 61 3.12 1.74 2.04
C MET A 61 4.11 2.82 2.47
N ALA A 62 4.29 3.89 1.68
CA ALA A 62 5.16 5.00 2.08
C ALA A 62 4.57 5.76 3.27
N ALA A 63 3.26 6.02 3.28
CA ALA A 63 2.59 6.68 4.39
C ALA A 63 2.61 5.82 5.68
N ALA A 64 2.61 4.50 5.56
CA ALA A 64 2.70 3.56 6.69
C ALA A 64 4.15 3.22 7.09
N SER A 65 5.15 3.52 6.25
CA SER A 65 6.54 3.13 6.48
C SER A 65 7.18 3.93 7.62
N PRO A 66 7.71 3.29 8.66
CA PRO A 66 8.45 3.98 9.72
C PRO A 66 9.68 4.73 9.19
N ALA A 67 10.37 4.19 8.17
CA ALA A 67 11.53 4.83 7.56
C ALA A 67 11.17 6.14 6.86
N ILE A 68 10.04 6.19 6.14
CA ILE A 68 9.56 7.41 5.50
C ILE A 68 9.05 8.41 6.55
N GLN A 69 8.35 7.95 7.58
CA GLN A 69 7.85 8.79 8.67
C GLN A 69 9.01 9.45 9.46
N ALA A 70 10.10 8.71 9.68
CA ALA A 70 11.29 9.23 10.35
C ALA A 70 11.96 10.41 9.60
N LEU A 71 11.79 10.49 8.28
CA LEU A 71 12.30 11.61 7.48
C LEU A 71 11.48 12.90 7.64
N ARG A 72 10.33 12.86 8.30
CA ARG A 72 9.46 14.02 8.56
C ARG A 72 9.20 14.88 7.32
N LEU A 73 8.92 14.23 6.19
CA LEU A 73 8.81 14.90 4.88
C LEU A 73 7.73 15.99 4.84
N GLU A 74 6.76 15.96 5.77
CA GLU A 74 5.76 17.01 5.93
C GLU A 74 6.39 18.37 6.33
N GLU A 75 7.49 18.36 7.06
CA GLU A 75 8.28 19.57 7.41
C GLU A 75 8.98 20.12 6.16
N HIS A 76 9.25 19.27 5.17
CA HIS A 76 9.85 19.59 3.89
C HIS A 76 8.83 19.81 2.76
N GLY A 77 7.55 19.98 3.11
CA GLY A 77 6.51 20.38 2.16
C GLY A 77 5.67 19.23 1.58
N LEU A 78 5.92 17.98 1.97
CA LEU A 78 5.01 16.90 1.60
C LEU A 78 3.63 17.19 2.18
N ARG A 79 2.59 17.05 1.34
CA ARG A 79 1.18 17.12 1.76
C ARG A 79 0.44 15.96 1.15
N TRP A 80 -0.07 15.09 2.01
CA TRP A 80 -0.92 13.99 1.61
C TRP A 80 -2.35 14.46 1.32
N ARG A 81 -2.91 13.94 0.25
CA ARG A 81 -4.34 14.04 -0.06
C ARG A 81 -4.93 12.64 -0.08
N ARG A 82 -6.08 12.48 0.54
CA ARG A 82 -6.84 11.23 0.56
C ARG A 82 -8.17 11.45 -0.13
N HIS A 83 -8.54 10.54 -1.02
CA HIS A 83 -9.86 10.55 -1.64
C HIS A 83 -10.87 9.92 -0.67
N PRO A 84 -12.13 10.42 -0.60
CA PRO A 84 -13.17 9.80 0.23
C PRO A 84 -13.50 8.35 -0.17
N LEU A 85 -13.24 7.99 -1.42
CA LEU A 85 -13.32 6.60 -1.91
C LEU A 85 -11.96 6.21 -2.48
N PRO A 86 -11.05 5.63 -1.66
CA PRO A 86 -9.70 5.33 -2.11
C PRO A 86 -9.65 4.28 -3.21
N VAL A 87 -10.58 3.33 -3.22
CA VAL A 87 -10.64 2.27 -4.23
C VAL A 87 -12.08 2.03 -4.69
N ALA A 88 -12.26 1.88 -5.98
CA ALA A 88 -13.51 1.46 -6.58
C ALA A 88 -13.25 0.50 -7.75
N HIS A 89 -14.06 -0.55 -7.84
CA HIS A 89 -14.13 -1.46 -8.99
C HIS A 89 -15.47 -1.29 -9.70
N PRO A 90 -15.56 -0.43 -10.72
CA PRO A 90 -16.79 -0.21 -11.46
C PRO A 90 -17.13 -1.41 -12.34
N ARG A 91 -18.42 -1.68 -12.51
CA ARG A 91 -18.98 -2.70 -13.39
C ARG A 91 -19.70 -2.06 -14.57
N ARG A 92 -19.95 -2.85 -15.61
CA ARG A 92 -20.66 -2.38 -16.82
C ARG A 92 -22.12 -2.02 -16.56
N ASP A 93 -22.72 -2.56 -15.51
CA ASP A 93 -24.10 -2.28 -15.08
C ASP A 93 -24.24 -0.98 -14.27
N GLY A 94 -23.13 -0.25 -14.07
CA GLY A 94 -23.08 0.97 -13.28
C GLY A 94 -22.91 0.77 -11.79
N SER A 95 -22.92 -0.47 -11.29
CA SER A 95 -22.57 -0.77 -9.89
C SER A 95 -21.06 -0.69 -9.68
N ALA A 96 -20.63 -0.53 -8.43
CA ALA A 96 -19.22 -0.55 -8.07
C ALA A 96 -18.99 -1.18 -6.70
N ALA A 97 -18.03 -2.07 -6.58
CA ALA A 97 -17.47 -2.42 -5.29
C ALA A 97 -16.54 -1.27 -4.86
N ILE A 98 -16.68 -0.80 -3.63
CA ILE A 98 -15.90 0.32 -3.11
C ILE A 98 -15.26 -0.04 -1.77
N ILE A 99 -14.11 0.60 -1.50
CA ILE A 99 -13.57 0.74 -0.14
C ILE A 99 -13.73 2.22 0.23
N ALA A 100 -14.34 2.46 1.38
CA ALA A 100 -14.51 3.78 1.97
C ALA A 100 -13.76 3.84 3.31
N PRO A 101 -13.37 5.02 3.82
CA PRO A 101 -12.72 5.15 5.13
C PRO A 101 -13.56 4.55 6.27
N GLU A 102 -14.88 4.73 6.20
CA GLU A 102 -15.83 4.16 7.14
C GLU A 102 -16.08 2.69 6.80
N LEU A 103 -15.70 1.79 7.70
CA LEU A 103 -15.84 0.35 7.52
C LEU A 103 -17.28 -0.05 7.16
N GLU A 104 -18.28 0.56 7.81
CA GLU A 104 -19.68 0.25 7.56
C GLU A 104 -20.12 0.58 6.13
N ALA A 105 -19.59 1.63 5.54
CA ALA A 105 -19.88 1.95 4.13
C ALA A 105 -19.31 0.89 3.18
N THR A 106 -18.09 0.41 3.45
CA THR A 106 -17.49 -0.71 2.71
C THR A 106 -18.27 -2.00 2.90
N VAL A 107 -18.64 -2.32 4.15
CA VAL A 107 -19.46 -3.50 4.49
C VAL A 107 -20.79 -3.48 3.73
N ALA A 108 -21.49 -2.35 3.74
CA ALA A 108 -22.74 -2.19 3.00
C ALA A 108 -22.54 -2.34 1.48
N ALA A 109 -21.46 -1.79 0.95
CA ALA A 109 -21.12 -1.96 -0.46
C ALA A 109 -20.87 -3.43 -0.83
N MET A 110 -20.14 -4.20 0.00
CA MET A 110 -19.92 -5.63 -0.24
C MET A 110 -21.21 -6.45 -0.10
N GLU A 111 -22.03 -6.13 0.90
CA GLU A 111 -23.33 -6.80 1.13
C GLU A 111 -24.28 -6.63 -0.07
N SER A 112 -24.18 -5.52 -0.83
CA SER A 112 -25.00 -5.27 -2.00
C SER A 112 -24.74 -6.25 -3.17
N PHE A 113 -23.60 -6.93 -3.17
CA PHE A 113 -23.26 -7.94 -4.20
C PHE A 113 -23.81 -9.33 -3.88
N ALA A 114 -23.78 -9.73 -2.62
CA ALA A 114 -24.48 -10.93 -2.15
C ALA A 114 -24.67 -10.89 -0.62
N PRO A 115 -25.79 -11.46 -0.12
CA PRO A 115 -26.02 -11.56 1.32
C PRO A 115 -24.91 -12.33 2.03
N GLY A 116 -24.35 -11.72 3.07
CA GLY A 116 -23.26 -12.25 3.90
C GLY A 116 -21.87 -11.80 3.49
N ASP A 117 -21.68 -11.14 2.34
CA ASP A 117 -20.37 -10.66 1.89
C ASP A 117 -19.90 -9.49 2.73
N GLY A 118 -20.79 -8.64 3.21
CA GLY A 118 -20.47 -7.58 4.16
C GLY A 118 -19.90 -8.13 5.46
N ALA A 119 -20.52 -9.17 6.02
CA ALA A 119 -20.03 -9.83 7.23
C ALA A 119 -18.67 -10.52 6.98
N ALA A 120 -18.45 -11.10 5.81
CA ALA A 120 -17.18 -11.69 5.42
C ALA A 120 -16.07 -10.62 5.31
N TRP A 121 -16.37 -9.47 4.71
CA TRP A 121 -15.44 -8.34 4.67
C TRP A 121 -15.05 -7.85 6.07
N ARG A 122 -16.04 -7.71 6.96
CA ARG A 122 -15.79 -7.32 8.36
C ARG A 122 -14.79 -8.26 9.03
N ARG A 123 -14.94 -9.57 8.89
CA ARG A 123 -13.99 -10.54 9.45
C ARG A 123 -12.56 -10.38 8.89
N LEU A 124 -12.41 -9.99 7.62
CA LEU A 124 -11.09 -9.69 7.07
C LEU A 124 -10.47 -8.44 7.71
N MET A 125 -11.28 -7.41 8.00
CA MET A 125 -10.80 -6.19 8.64
C MET A 125 -10.53 -6.40 10.14
N GLU A 126 -11.33 -7.18 10.85
CA GLU A 126 -11.05 -7.60 12.23
C GLU A 126 -9.73 -8.37 12.36
N ARG A 127 -9.39 -9.18 11.36
CA ARG A 127 -8.07 -9.82 11.30
C ARG A 127 -6.96 -8.79 11.14
N TRP A 128 -7.18 -7.77 10.32
CA TRP A 128 -6.24 -6.67 10.16
C TRP A 128 -6.04 -5.88 11.46
N GLU A 129 -7.11 -5.51 12.14
CA GLU A 129 -7.07 -4.83 13.44
C GLU A 129 -6.27 -5.64 14.46
N ARG A 130 -6.36 -6.96 14.39
CA ARG A 130 -5.68 -7.86 15.34
C ARG A 130 -4.18 -8.00 15.08
N ILE A 131 -3.73 -8.08 13.84
CA ILE A 131 -2.33 -8.43 13.49
C ILE A 131 -1.73 -7.53 12.42
N GLY A 132 -2.40 -6.48 11.98
CA GLY A 132 -1.94 -5.62 10.87
C GLY A 132 -0.61 -4.95 11.14
N ASP A 133 -0.39 -4.48 12.36
CA ASP A 133 0.87 -3.84 12.75
C ASP A 133 2.04 -4.82 12.64
N GLU A 134 1.88 -6.07 13.09
CA GLU A 134 2.90 -7.10 12.98
C GLU A 134 3.13 -7.54 11.53
N VAL A 135 2.08 -7.54 10.72
CA VAL A 135 2.22 -7.81 9.28
C VAL A 135 3.01 -6.70 8.60
N LEU A 136 2.75 -5.43 8.91
CA LEU A 136 3.53 -4.30 8.41
C LEU A 136 4.97 -4.34 8.92
N ASP A 137 5.19 -4.65 10.19
CA ASP A 137 6.53 -4.84 10.75
C ASP A 137 7.28 -5.95 10.00
N ALA A 138 6.62 -7.09 9.74
CA ALA A 138 7.22 -8.18 8.97
C ALA A 138 7.60 -7.78 7.54
N LEU A 139 6.82 -6.92 6.90
CA LEU A 139 7.07 -6.44 5.54
C LEU A 139 8.17 -5.36 5.47
N THR A 140 8.42 -4.66 6.56
CA THR A 140 9.40 -3.55 6.63
C THR A 140 10.68 -3.90 7.40
N THR A 141 10.76 -5.11 7.95
CA THR A 141 11.94 -5.62 8.67
C THR A 141 12.76 -6.54 7.74
N PRO A 142 14.11 -6.57 7.86
CA PRO A 142 14.94 -7.51 7.11
C PRO A 142 14.53 -8.97 7.32
N PHE A 143 14.55 -9.73 6.24
CA PHE A 143 14.22 -11.17 6.28
C PHE A 143 15.31 -12.00 6.96
N PRO A 144 14.95 -12.98 7.83
CA PRO A 144 13.59 -13.38 8.22
C PRO A 144 13.03 -12.52 9.37
N PRO A 145 11.77 -12.07 9.32
CA PRO A 145 11.13 -11.21 10.31
C PRO A 145 10.69 -11.99 11.56
N LEU A 146 11.65 -12.58 12.29
CA LEU A 146 11.38 -13.52 13.40
C LEU A 146 10.57 -12.91 14.54
N ARG A 147 10.83 -11.65 14.89
CA ARG A 147 10.09 -10.96 15.97
C ARG A 147 8.63 -10.73 15.59
N ALA A 148 8.37 -10.22 14.40
CA ALA A 148 7.03 -10.01 13.90
C ALA A 148 6.27 -11.35 13.77
N GLY A 149 6.92 -12.37 13.23
CA GLY A 149 6.35 -13.72 13.16
C GLY A 149 6.00 -14.31 14.53
N ALA A 150 6.85 -14.14 15.54
CA ALA A 150 6.57 -14.56 16.91
C ALA A 150 5.38 -13.76 17.53
N ALA A 151 5.31 -12.46 17.29
CA ALA A 151 4.21 -11.61 17.75
C ALA A 151 2.87 -12.01 17.10
N ILE A 152 2.86 -12.25 15.78
CA ILE A 152 1.68 -12.79 15.08
C ILE A 152 1.25 -14.12 15.71
N ALA A 153 2.20 -15.03 15.95
CA ALA A 153 1.91 -16.34 16.55
C ALA A 153 1.31 -16.19 17.97
N ALA A 154 1.84 -15.29 18.78
CA ALA A 154 1.33 -15.03 20.12
C ALA A 154 -0.10 -14.49 20.11
N LYS A 155 -0.41 -13.57 19.17
CA LYS A 155 -1.75 -12.99 19.03
C LYS A 155 -2.79 -13.99 18.49
N LEU A 156 -2.38 -14.83 17.56
CA LEU A 156 -3.30 -15.76 16.86
C LEU A 156 -3.50 -17.09 17.60
N GLY A 157 -2.50 -17.53 18.38
CA GLY A 157 -2.47 -18.87 18.95
C GLY A 157 -2.31 -19.96 17.88
N TYR A 158 -2.18 -21.23 18.29
CA TYR A 158 -1.85 -22.34 17.39
C TYR A 158 -2.82 -22.46 16.18
N LYS A 159 -4.13 -22.49 16.44
CA LYS A 159 -5.13 -22.59 15.36
C LYS A 159 -5.06 -21.40 14.41
N GLY A 160 -4.98 -20.18 14.97
CA GLY A 160 -4.92 -18.97 14.15
C GLY A 160 -3.65 -18.88 13.31
N VAL A 161 -2.51 -19.38 13.79
CA VAL A 161 -1.28 -19.48 13.00
C VAL A 161 -1.45 -20.42 11.80
N VAL A 162 -2.05 -21.59 12.00
CA VAL A 162 -2.31 -22.53 10.90
C VAL A 162 -3.25 -21.93 9.87
N ASP A 163 -4.33 -21.28 10.32
CA ASP A 163 -5.28 -20.59 9.43
C ASP A 163 -4.62 -19.43 8.68
N PHE A 164 -3.76 -18.67 9.35
CA PHE A 164 -3.05 -17.56 8.72
C PHE A 164 -1.97 -18.04 7.75
N ALA A 165 -1.24 -19.10 8.07
CA ALA A 165 -0.30 -19.73 7.15
C ALA A 165 -1.01 -20.26 5.89
N ARG A 166 -2.15 -20.94 6.07
CA ARG A 166 -3.00 -21.36 4.95
C ARG A 166 -3.46 -20.15 4.12
N PHE A 167 -3.95 -19.09 4.78
CA PHE A 167 -4.34 -17.84 4.12
C PHE A 167 -3.19 -17.26 3.31
N GLY A 168 -1.97 -17.22 3.87
CA GLY A 168 -0.78 -16.73 3.19
C GLY A 168 -0.35 -17.52 1.96
N MET A 169 -0.72 -18.81 1.89
CA MET A 169 -0.39 -19.67 0.74
C MET A 169 -1.48 -19.74 -0.34
N LEU A 170 -2.70 -19.29 -0.03
CA LEU A 170 -3.80 -19.42 -0.98
C LEU A 170 -3.68 -18.45 -2.15
N PRO A 171 -4.05 -18.89 -3.37
CA PRO A 171 -4.42 -17.99 -4.45
C PRO A 171 -5.64 -17.15 -4.06
N ILE A 172 -5.70 -15.91 -4.55
CA ILE A 172 -6.82 -15.03 -4.20
C ILE A 172 -8.17 -15.54 -4.72
N ARG A 173 -8.21 -16.19 -5.89
CA ARG A 173 -9.41 -16.83 -6.40
C ARG A 173 -9.98 -17.83 -5.40
N ARG A 174 -9.12 -18.76 -4.96
CA ARG A 174 -9.53 -19.78 -3.99
C ARG A 174 -10.01 -19.16 -2.67
N ARG A 175 -9.32 -18.11 -2.20
CA ARG A 175 -9.73 -17.41 -1.00
C ARG A 175 -11.07 -16.70 -1.17
N ALA A 176 -11.27 -16.05 -2.30
CA ALA A 176 -12.53 -15.38 -2.60
C ALA A 176 -13.70 -16.36 -2.67
N ASP A 177 -13.54 -17.50 -3.33
CA ASP A 177 -14.56 -18.55 -3.43
C ASP A 177 -14.96 -19.14 -2.07
N GLU A 178 -14.03 -19.17 -1.10
CA GLU A 178 -14.30 -19.66 0.25
C GLU A 178 -15.01 -18.64 1.16
N GLU A 179 -14.76 -17.33 0.95
CA GLU A 179 -15.24 -16.27 1.84
C GLU A 179 -16.49 -15.55 1.33
N PHE A 180 -16.60 -15.38 0.01
CA PHE A 180 -17.61 -14.54 -0.61
C PHE A 180 -18.52 -15.32 -1.53
N ARG A 181 -19.74 -14.81 -1.69
CA ARG A 181 -20.75 -15.37 -2.59
C ARG A 181 -20.91 -14.54 -3.87
N GLY A 182 -20.72 -13.22 -3.75
CA GLY A 182 -20.73 -12.30 -4.87
C GLY A 182 -19.31 -12.00 -5.37
N ASP A 183 -19.23 -11.28 -6.49
CA ASP A 183 -17.97 -10.97 -7.14
C ASP A 183 -17.36 -9.60 -6.72
N GLY A 184 -18.07 -8.79 -5.94
CA GLY A 184 -17.60 -7.47 -5.54
C GLY A 184 -16.32 -7.51 -4.72
N ALA A 185 -16.35 -8.19 -3.57
CA ALA A 185 -15.19 -8.36 -2.70
C ALA A 185 -14.09 -9.20 -3.37
N ALA A 186 -14.47 -10.24 -4.13
CA ALA A 186 -13.53 -11.08 -4.87
C ALA A 186 -12.68 -10.24 -5.86
N ARG A 187 -13.32 -9.37 -6.64
CA ARG A 187 -12.65 -8.47 -7.59
C ARG A 187 -11.81 -7.42 -6.89
N MET A 188 -12.30 -6.89 -5.77
CA MET A 188 -11.56 -5.92 -4.97
C MET A 188 -10.22 -6.50 -4.48
N LEU A 189 -10.25 -7.69 -3.92
CA LEU A 189 -9.06 -8.41 -3.48
C LEU A 189 -8.15 -8.78 -4.65
N ALA A 190 -8.70 -9.29 -5.75
CA ALA A 190 -7.94 -9.70 -6.91
C ALA A 190 -7.24 -8.51 -7.60
N GLY A 191 -7.92 -7.36 -7.74
CA GLY A 191 -7.32 -6.16 -8.30
C GLY A 191 -6.15 -5.63 -7.48
N ASN A 192 -6.27 -5.68 -6.15
CA ASN A 192 -5.17 -5.31 -5.26
C ASN A 192 -4.03 -6.33 -5.26
N ALA A 193 -4.31 -7.64 -5.40
CA ALA A 193 -3.27 -8.66 -5.58
C ALA A 193 -2.52 -8.48 -6.91
N LEU A 194 -3.22 -8.16 -7.99
CA LEU A 194 -2.62 -7.85 -9.30
C LEU A 194 -1.68 -6.64 -9.23
N HIS A 195 -2.00 -5.64 -8.40
CA HIS A 195 -1.10 -4.50 -8.16
C HIS A 195 0.25 -4.93 -7.56
N ALA A 196 0.27 -6.02 -6.82
CA ALA A 196 1.49 -6.63 -6.26
C ALA A 196 2.02 -7.79 -7.14
N ASP A 197 1.70 -7.80 -8.43
CA ASP A 197 2.11 -8.78 -9.45
C ASP A 197 1.63 -10.22 -9.20
N PHE A 198 0.61 -10.42 -8.36
CA PHE A 198 -0.01 -11.74 -8.16
C PHE A 198 -1.23 -11.93 -9.06
N SER A 199 -1.18 -12.90 -9.95
CA SER A 199 -2.38 -13.35 -10.67
C SER A 199 -3.39 -14.00 -9.70
N PRO A 200 -4.70 -14.05 -10.07
CA PRO A 200 -5.72 -14.64 -9.19
C PRO A 200 -5.47 -16.09 -8.81
N GLU A 201 -4.72 -16.84 -9.60
CA GLU A 201 -4.38 -18.26 -9.41
C GLU A 201 -3.03 -18.46 -8.68
N GLN A 202 -2.26 -17.42 -8.51
CA GLN A 202 -0.92 -17.53 -7.96
C GLN A 202 -0.94 -17.68 -6.44
N PRO A 203 -0.23 -18.66 -5.87
CA PRO A 203 -0.07 -18.78 -4.43
C PRO A 203 0.50 -17.50 -3.80
N GLY A 204 0.00 -17.13 -2.63
CA GLY A 204 0.43 -15.90 -1.94
C GLY A 204 -0.41 -14.67 -2.26
N GLY A 205 -1.14 -14.64 -3.37
CA GLY A 205 -1.96 -13.48 -3.77
C GLY A 205 -3.01 -13.08 -2.74
N ALA A 206 -3.53 -14.04 -1.96
CA ALA A 206 -4.56 -13.76 -0.96
C ALA A 206 -4.08 -12.78 0.12
N VAL A 207 -2.87 -12.94 0.65
CA VAL A 207 -2.35 -12.06 1.71
C VAL A 207 -2.02 -10.67 1.16
N PHE A 208 -1.44 -10.57 -0.03
CA PHE A 208 -1.09 -9.26 -0.61
C PHE A 208 -2.35 -8.47 -1.01
N GLY A 209 -3.35 -9.11 -1.61
CA GLY A 209 -4.64 -8.48 -1.88
C GLY A 209 -5.32 -7.98 -0.60
N TRP A 210 -5.30 -8.78 0.47
CA TRP A 210 -5.84 -8.40 1.76
C TRP A 210 -5.08 -7.23 2.40
N VAL A 211 -3.74 -7.25 2.41
CA VAL A 211 -2.92 -6.16 2.97
C VAL A 211 -3.23 -4.84 2.28
N LEU A 212 -3.29 -4.81 0.95
CA LEU A 212 -3.58 -3.57 0.22
C LEU A 212 -5.01 -3.09 0.44
N CYS A 213 -6.00 -4.00 0.49
CA CYS A 213 -7.38 -3.64 0.84
C CYS A 213 -7.48 -3.08 2.27
N ALA A 214 -6.77 -3.69 3.21
CA ALA A 214 -6.75 -3.24 4.60
C ALA A 214 -6.05 -1.88 4.75
N LEU A 215 -4.97 -1.64 4.02
CA LEU A 215 -4.33 -0.33 3.95
C LEU A 215 -5.25 0.71 3.30
N ALA A 216 -5.98 0.36 2.24
CA ALA A 216 -6.97 1.24 1.65
C ALA A 216 -8.07 1.63 2.65
N GLN A 217 -8.51 0.67 3.50
CA GLN A 217 -9.53 0.89 4.52
C GLN A 217 -9.00 1.74 5.69
N SER A 218 -7.77 1.52 6.16
CA SER A 218 -7.23 2.14 7.37
C SER A 218 -6.45 3.44 7.11
N VAL A 219 -5.58 3.44 6.11
CA VAL A 219 -4.71 4.57 5.77
C VAL A 219 -5.24 5.36 4.58
N GLY A 220 -6.05 4.72 3.76
CA GLY A 220 -6.43 5.19 2.44
C GLY A 220 -5.31 4.97 1.42
N PHE A 221 -5.54 5.44 0.21
CA PHE A 221 -4.50 5.51 -0.81
C PHE A 221 -4.07 6.98 -0.99
N PRO A 222 -3.19 7.47 -0.10
CA PRO A 222 -2.78 8.86 -0.14
C PRO A 222 -1.99 9.14 -1.41
N VAL A 223 -2.31 10.28 -2.03
CA VAL A 223 -1.54 10.86 -3.13
C VAL A 223 -0.83 12.11 -2.62
N ARG A 224 0.34 12.43 -3.16
CA ARG A 224 0.98 13.70 -2.84
C ARG A 224 0.21 14.84 -3.51
N ARG A 225 0.02 15.94 -2.82
CA ARG A 225 -0.42 17.18 -3.47
C ARG A 225 0.72 17.71 -4.33
N ALA A 226 0.50 17.88 -5.63
CA ALA A 226 1.46 18.60 -6.46
C ALA A 226 1.72 19.98 -5.84
N ALA A 227 2.99 20.39 -5.75
CA ALA A 227 3.30 21.79 -5.48
C ALA A 227 2.59 22.62 -6.57
N ALA A 228 1.92 23.70 -6.17
CA ALA A 228 1.43 24.65 -7.15
C ALA A 228 2.64 25.04 -8.02
N ALA A 229 2.52 24.90 -9.33
CA ALA A 229 3.53 25.42 -10.23
C ALA A 229 3.75 26.89 -9.80
N SER A 230 4.95 27.21 -9.34
CA SER A 230 5.30 28.61 -9.12
C SER A 230 5.12 29.29 -10.47
N SER A 231 4.10 30.12 -10.58
CA SER A 231 3.94 30.97 -11.77
C SER A 231 5.28 31.65 -11.98
N PRO A 232 5.93 31.55 -13.15
CA PRO A 232 7.08 32.38 -13.43
C PRO A 232 6.62 33.81 -13.23
N GLY A 233 7.25 34.50 -12.28
CA GLY A 233 6.96 35.89 -12.00
C GLY A 233 6.96 36.70 -13.30
N ARG A 234 5.89 37.48 -13.49
CA ARG A 234 5.84 38.52 -14.52
C ARG A 234 6.93 39.53 -14.27
#